data_00a12b3bf67dc24b88e2d2931e3863ad
#
_entry.id   00a12b3bf67dc24b88e2d2931e3863ad
#
_cell.length_a   1.000
_cell.length_b   1.000
_cell.length_c   1.000
_cell.angle_alpha   90.00
_cell.angle_beta   90.00
_cell.angle_gamma   90.00
#
_symmetry.space_group_name_H-M   'P 1'
#
loop_
_entity.id
_entity.type
_entity.pdbx_description
1 polymer ?
#
loop_
_entity_poly.entity_id
_entity_poly.type
_entity_poly.pdbx_seq_one_letter_code
_entity_poly.pdbx_strand_id
1 'polypeptide(L)'
;MNRSDQSERVRRQVIDTAKRLFFENGYDQTTLRQISTAAGVSHGSIYHHFADKEGIFLALVTEAFDEIQQITDREFSEARDPYLRLSLKWAILVAAASIDVRVAELLDIAYASKKISTEIVASSTLRHRNWLGEQLPDWTDNDFYAATLVLKGAMAAVVEDKLSTDRLSMEERIRSVLRAALFGFGAAPDQIAEILERVLDGMARVDPFALYKF
;
A
#
# COMPACT_ATOMS: atom_id res chain seq x y z
N MET A 1 -19.70 -9.80 26.43
CA MET A 1 -18.72 -9.09 25.59
C MET A 1 -17.45 -8.95 26.41
N ASN A 2 -16.35 -9.55 25.96
CA ASN A 2 -15.09 -9.56 26.69
C ASN A 2 -14.43 -8.18 26.62
N ARG A 3 -13.60 -7.80 27.61
CA ARG A 3 -12.85 -6.54 27.65
C ARG A 3 -11.92 -6.36 26.43
N SER A 4 -11.39 -7.48 25.92
CA SER A 4 -10.61 -7.53 24.68
C SER A 4 -11.44 -7.15 23.45
N ASP A 5 -12.67 -7.67 23.33
CA ASP A 5 -13.56 -7.39 22.19
C ASP A 5 -13.97 -5.91 22.16
N GLN A 6 -14.19 -5.31 23.34
CA GLN A 6 -14.48 -3.89 23.48
C GLN A 6 -13.30 -3.03 23.05
N SER A 7 -12.07 -3.40 23.44
CA SER A 7 -10.86 -2.69 23.11
C SER A 7 -10.61 -2.69 21.60
N GLU A 8 -10.71 -3.84 20.95
CA GLU A 8 -10.53 -3.97 19.49
C GLU A 8 -11.61 -3.22 18.71
N ARG A 9 -12.86 -3.21 19.21
CA ARG A 9 -13.93 -2.42 18.60
C ARG A 9 -13.61 -0.91 18.63
N VAL A 10 -13.12 -0.40 19.74
CA VAL A 10 -12.71 1.02 19.86
C VAL A 10 -11.55 1.32 18.90
N ARG A 11 -10.55 0.44 18.84
CA ARG A 11 -9.43 0.57 17.92
C ARG A 11 -9.91 0.68 16.46
N ARG A 12 -10.77 -0.25 16.02
CA ARG A 12 -11.36 -0.25 14.68
C ARG A 12 -12.14 1.03 14.40
N GLN A 13 -13.01 1.45 15.33
CA GLN A 13 -13.79 2.67 15.20
C GLN A 13 -12.92 3.93 15.04
N VAL A 14 -11.78 4.00 15.71
CA VAL A 14 -10.80 5.10 15.55
C VAL A 14 -10.17 5.09 14.17
N ILE A 15 -9.74 3.91 13.67
CA ILE A 15 -9.13 3.77 12.33
C ILE A 15 -10.13 4.14 11.23
N ASP A 16 -11.35 3.59 11.27
CA ASP A 16 -12.39 3.86 10.26
C ASP A 16 -12.75 5.36 10.23
N THR A 17 -12.86 5.98 11.42
CA THR A 17 -13.14 7.42 11.52
C THR A 17 -11.97 8.25 10.99
N ALA A 18 -10.73 7.89 11.31
CA ALA A 18 -9.54 8.57 10.82
C ALA A 18 -9.41 8.43 9.30
N LYS A 19 -9.66 7.23 8.75
CA LYS A 19 -9.70 6.98 7.31
C LYS A 19 -10.61 7.98 6.63
N ARG A 20 -11.87 8.07 7.05
CA ARG A 20 -12.85 9.00 6.49
C ARG A 20 -12.37 10.45 6.59
N LEU A 21 -11.90 10.90 7.75
CA LEU A 21 -11.45 12.28 7.94
C LEU A 21 -10.21 12.63 7.12
N PHE A 22 -9.27 11.70 6.95
CA PHE A 22 -8.10 11.91 6.09
C PHE A 22 -8.48 12.07 4.62
N PHE A 23 -9.48 11.33 4.17
CA PHE A 23 -10.00 11.47 2.81
C PHE A 23 -10.82 12.76 2.61
N GLU A 24 -11.65 13.13 3.58
CA GLU A 24 -12.52 14.34 3.49
C GLU A 24 -11.71 15.64 3.64
N ASN A 25 -10.80 15.71 4.61
CA ASN A 25 -10.14 16.94 5.04
C ASN A 25 -8.63 16.99 4.69
N GLY A 26 -8.04 15.85 4.31
CA GLY A 26 -6.59 15.67 4.23
C GLY A 26 -5.96 15.30 5.58
N TYR A 27 -4.79 14.66 5.50
CA TYR A 27 -4.07 14.20 6.69
C TYR A 27 -3.68 15.39 7.60
N ASP A 28 -3.06 16.44 7.06
CA ASP A 28 -2.52 17.55 7.85
C ASP A 28 -3.60 18.32 8.61
N GLN A 29 -4.76 18.52 7.99
CA GLN A 29 -5.88 19.25 8.59
C GLN A 29 -6.67 18.42 9.60
N THR A 30 -6.45 17.10 9.66
CA THR A 30 -7.12 16.22 10.60
C THR A 30 -6.35 16.13 11.91
N THR A 31 -7.03 16.36 13.04
CA THR A 31 -6.47 16.33 14.39
C THR A 31 -6.99 15.13 15.19
N LEU A 32 -6.22 14.68 16.21
CA LEU A 32 -6.70 13.65 17.15
C LEU A 32 -8.01 14.03 17.85
N ARG A 33 -8.22 15.33 18.09
CA ARG A 33 -9.46 15.84 18.70
C ARG A 33 -10.65 15.64 17.77
N GLN A 34 -10.50 15.93 16.48
CA GLN A 34 -11.56 15.69 15.50
C GLN A 34 -11.86 14.20 15.38
N ILE A 35 -10.82 13.36 15.34
CA ILE A 35 -10.99 11.90 15.31
C ILE A 35 -11.74 11.40 16.55
N SER A 36 -11.34 11.82 17.77
CA SER A 36 -12.00 11.38 18.99
C SER A 36 -13.47 11.81 19.05
N THR A 37 -13.75 13.06 18.66
CA THR A 37 -15.13 13.58 18.64
C THR A 37 -15.99 12.82 17.63
N ALA A 38 -15.50 12.63 16.40
CA ALA A 38 -16.23 11.98 15.35
C ALA A 38 -16.40 10.46 15.58
N ALA A 39 -15.41 9.82 16.24
CA ALA A 39 -15.50 8.43 16.68
C ALA A 39 -16.34 8.22 17.93
N GLY A 40 -16.74 9.28 18.63
CA GLY A 40 -17.50 9.16 19.89
C GLY A 40 -16.71 8.48 21.02
N VAL A 41 -15.38 8.63 21.03
CA VAL A 41 -14.48 8.03 22.04
C VAL A 41 -13.73 9.11 22.81
N SER A 42 -13.29 8.80 24.02
CA SER A 42 -12.47 9.75 24.79
C SER A 42 -11.05 9.85 24.21
N HIS A 43 -10.40 11.01 24.44
CA HIS A 43 -8.98 11.17 24.10
C HIS A 43 -8.10 10.10 24.76
N GLY A 44 -8.38 9.74 26.02
CA GLY A 44 -7.67 8.67 26.72
C GLY A 44 -7.81 7.31 26.06
N SER A 45 -8.97 7.04 25.45
CA SER A 45 -9.19 5.80 24.67
C SER A 45 -8.33 5.76 23.40
N ILE A 46 -8.11 6.92 22.73
CA ILE A 46 -7.19 6.96 21.58
C ILE A 46 -5.77 6.68 22.04
N TYR A 47 -5.26 7.37 23.06
CA TYR A 47 -3.89 7.16 23.54
C TYR A 47 -3.63 5.76 24.11
N HIS A 48 -4.67 5.04 24.51
CA HIS A 48 -4.53 3.64 24.90
C HIS A 48 -4.13 2.74 23.70
N HIS A 49 -4.56 3.10 22.48
CA HIS A 49 -4.32 2.30 21.26
C HIS A 49 -3.22 2.88 20.35
N PHE A 50 -3.08 4.20 20.32
CA PHE A 50 -2.20 4.91 19.40
C PHE A 50 -1.45 6.03 20.14
N ALA A 51 -0.13 6.07 19.98
CA ALA A 51 0.68 7.09 20.60
C ALA A 51 0.42 8.50 20.03
N ASP A 52 0.10 8.58 18.75
CA ASP A 52 -0.06 9.83 18.00
C ASP A 52 -0.93 9.62 16.73
N LYS A 53 -1.16 10.68 15.97
CA LYS A 53 -1.88 10.64 14.68
C LYS A 53 -1.14 9.77 13.65
N GLU A 54 0.18 9.80 13.67
CA GLU A 54 1.00 8.99 12.77
C GLU A 54 0.84 7.49 13.06
N GLY A 55 0.68 7.10 14.32
CA GLY A 55 0.38 5.71 14.71
C GLY A 55 -0.98 5.22 14.19
N ILE A 56 -2.01 6.09 14.18
CA ILE A 56 -3.30 5.77 13.54
C ILE A 56 -3.11 5.63 12.03
N PHE A 57 -2.35 6.53 11.42
CA PHE A 57 -2.11 6.51 9.98
C PHE A 57 -1.28 5.28 9.55
N LEU A 58 -0.28 4.89 10.34
CA LEU A 58 0.44 3.63 10.12
C LEU A 58 -0.49 2.41 10.13
N ALA A 59 -1.41 2.35 11.09
CA ALA A 59 -2.39 1.26 11.15
C ALA A 59 -3.29 1.25 9.91
N LEU A 60 -3.77 2.42 9.46
CA LEU A 60 -4.55 2.56 8.24
C LEU A 60 -3.77 2.09 6.99
N VAL A 61 -2.52 2.52 6.84
CA VAL A 61 -1.65 2.11 5.72
C VAL A 61 -1.44 0.59 5.74
N THR A 62 -1.18 0.01 6.91
CA THR A 62 -1.01 -1.44 7.04
C THR A 62 -2.27 -2.19 6.61
N GLU A 63 -3.44 -1.77 7.09
CA GLU A 63 -4.73 -2.38 6.70
C GLU A 63 -4.99 -2.25 5.19
N ALA A 64 -4.69 -1.10 4.59
CA ALA A 64 -4.84 -0.92 3.14
C ALA A 64 -3.94 -1.88 2.33
N PHE A 65 -2.69 -2.09 2.76
CA PHE A 65 -1.80 -3.06 2.13
C PHE A 65 -2.28 -4.51 2.28
N ASP A 66 -2.91 -4.85 3.40
CA ASP A 66 -3.50 -6.16 3.63
C ASP A 66 -4.78 -6.36 2.81
N GLU A 67 -5.62 -5.33 2.66
CA GLU A 67 -6.80 -5.36 1.79
C GLU A 67 -6.41 -5.57 0.31
N ILE A 68 -5.38 -4.86 -0.19
CA ILE A 68 -4.85 -5.07 -1.54
C ILE A 68 -4.37 -6.51 -1.70
N GLN A 69 -3.70 -7.05 -0.69
CA GLN A 69 -3.27 -8.45 -0.71
C GLN A 69 -4.45 -9.41 -0.83
N GLN A 70 -5.51 -9.21 -0.04
CA GLN A 70 -6.71 -10.05 -0.08
C GLN A 70 -7.42 -9.96 -1.44
N ILE A 71 -7.48 -8.75 -2.04
CA ILE A 71 -8.02 -8.56 -3.40
C ILE A 71 -7.18 -9.34 -4.40
N THR A 72 -5.85 -9.21 -4.35
CA THR A 72 -4.94 -9.92 -5.24
C THR A 72 -5.12 -11.44 -5.11
N ASP A 73 -5.20 -11.96 -3.88
CA ASP A 73 -5.35 -13.39 -3.63
C ASP A 73 -6.71 -13.92 -4.09
N ARG A 74 -7.77 -13.12 -4.00
CA ARG A 74 -9.12 -13.50 -4.44
C ARG A 74 -9.28 -13.44 -5.96
N GLU A 75 -8.96 -12.31 -6.56
CA GLU A 75 -9.21 -12.05 -7.98
C GLU A 75 -8.20 -12.78 -8.89
N PHE A 76 -7.03 -13.09 -8.35
CA PHE A 76 -5.93 -13.75 -9.09
C PHE A 76 -5.45 -15.03 -8.42
N SER A 77 -6.36 -15.77 -7.78
CA SER A 77 -6.07 -17.02 -7.08
C SER A 77 -5.36 -18.08 -7.92
N GLU A 78 -5.57 -18.05 -9.25
CA GLU A 78 -4.92 -18.96 -10.21
C GLU A 78 -3.52 -18.48 -10.64
N ALA A 79 -3.10 -17.27 -10.30
CA ALA A 79 -1.78 -16.76 -10.60
C ALA A 79 -0.73 -17.44 -9.72
N ARG A 80 -0.18 -18.56 -10.21
CA ARG A 80 0.88 -19.29 -9.49
C ARG A 80 2.26 -18.65 -9.63
N ASP A 81 2.44 -17.77 -10.61
CA ASP A 81 3.69 -17.05 -10.85
C ASP A 81 3.89 -15.96 -9.76
N PRO A 82 4.93 -16.07 -8.92
CA PRO A 82 5.17 -15.12 -7.84
C PRO A 82 5.46 -13.70 -8.32
N TYR A 83 6.13 -13.54 -9.47
CA TYR A 83 6.38 -12.23 -10.07
C TYR A 83 5.09 -11.57 -10.56
N LEU A 84 4.16 -12.35 -11.12
CA LEU A 84 2.85 -11.83 -11.49
C LEU A 84 2.04 -11.38 -10.26
N ARG A 85 2.03 -12.18 -9.18
CA ARG A 85 1.34 -11.82 -7.93
C ARG A 85 1.92 -10.54 -7.31
N LEU A 86 3.24 -10.43 -7.25
CA LEU A 86 3.93 -9.22 -6.81
C LEU A 86 3.48 -8.02 -7.66
N SER A 87 3.51 -8.17 -8.98
CA SER A 87 3.19 -7.11 -9.93
C SER A 87 1.74 -6.64 -9.85
N LEU A 88 0.78 -7.56 -9.74
CA LEU A 88 -0.64 -7.23 -9.60
C LEU A 88 -0.92 -6.41 -8.36
N LYS A 89 -0.35 -6.76 -7.22
CA LYS A 89 -0.48 -6.00 -5.99
C LYS A 89 -0.03 -4.54 -6.15
N TRP A 90 1.14 -4.33 -6.74
CA TRP A 90 1.67 -2.99 -6.91
C TRP A 90 0.96 -2.21 -8.02
N ALA A 91 0.51 -2.90 -9.07
CA ALA A 91 -0.31 -2.27 -10.12
C ALA A 91 -1.63 -1.72 -9.56
N ILE A 92 -2.31 -2.48 -8.68
CA ILE A 92 -3.53 -2.02 -8.01
C ILE A 92 -3.26 -0.73 -7.22
N LEU A 93 -2.17 -0.67 -6.46
CA LEU A 93 -1.82 0.52 -5.67
C LEU A 93 -1.49 1.73 -6.56
N VAL A 94 -0.73 1.52 -7.66
CA VAL A 94 -0.43 2.59 -8.64
C VAL A 94 -1.71 3.07 -9.32
N ALA A 95 -2.60 2.16 -9.71
CA ALA A 95 -3.88 2.51 -10.33
C ALA A 95 -4.73 3.35 -9.38
N ALA A 96 -4.84 2.94 -8.13
CA ALA A 96 -5.56 3.66 -7.10
C ALA A 96 -5.05 5.10 -6.94
N ALA A 97 -3.75 5.28 -6.79
CA ALA A 97 -3.12 6.60 -6.70
C ALA A 97 -3.28 7.44 -7.99
N SER A 98 -3.33 6.78 -9.15
CA SER A 98 -3.52 7.47 -10.44
C SER A 98 -4.93 7.99 -10.63
N ILE A 99 -5.93 7.29 -10.08
CA ILE A 99 -7.35 7.62 -10.23
C ILE A 99 -7.79 8.65 -9.19
N ASP A 100 -7.35 8.49 -7.94
CA ASP A 100 -7.76 9.34 -6.82
C ASP A 100 -6.56 10.10 -6.24
N VAL A 101 -6.59 11.44 -6.39
CA VAL A 101 -5.56 12.34 -5.87
C VAL A 101 -5.39 12.23 -4.36
N ARG A 102 -6.45 11.91 -3.60
CA ARG A 102 -6.38 11.74 -2.14
C ARG A 102 -5.54 10.53 -1.76
N VAL A 103 -5.61 9.47 -2.55
CA VAL A 103 -4.73 8.30 -2.34
C VAL A 103 -3.29 8.65 -2.63
N ALA A 104 -3.03 9.39 -3.72
CA ALA A 104 -1.69 9.86 -4.02
C ALA A 104 -1.13 10.73 -2.88
N GLU A 105 -1.91 11.71 -2.37
CA GLU A 105 -1.53 12.54 -1.22
C GLU A 105 -1.20 11.71 0.03
N LEU A 106 -2.03 10.72 0.37
CA LEU A 106 -1.80 9.85 1.53
C LEU A 106 -0.57 8.95 1.33
N LEU A 107 -0.34 8.44 0.12
CA LEU A 107 0.87 7.67 -0.18
C LEU A 107 2.13 8.53 -0.12
N ASP A 108 2.09 9.76 -0.60
CA ASP A 108 3.21 10.70 -0.50
C ASP A 108 3.59 10.94 0.95
N ILE A 109 2.62 11.23 1.81
CA ILE A 109 2.82 11.38 3.25
C ILE A 109 3.39 10.09 3.87
N ALA A 110 2.88 8.92 3.48
CA ALA A 110 3.37 7.64 4.00
C ALA A 110 4.83 7.38 3.60
N TYR A 111 5.21 7.69 2.37
CA TYR A 111 6.59 7.53 1.90
C TYR A 111 7.54 8.59 2.45
N ALA A 112 7.07 9.80 2.73
CA ALA A 112 7.84 10.87 3.38
C ALA A 112 8.06 10.61 4.87
N SER A 113 7.13 9.95 5.56
CA SER A 113 7.29 9.59 6.96
C SER A 113 8.35 8.52 7.14
N LYS A 114 9.41 8.83 7.91
CA LYS A 114 10.47 7.86 8.21
C LYS A 114 9.92 6.62 8.93
N LYS A 115 9.02 6.79 9.89
CA LYS A 115 8.41 5.71 10.67
C LYS A 115 7.59 4.79 9.79
N ILE A 116 6.64 5.36 9.04
CA ILE A 116 5.73 4.60 8.18
C ILE A 116 6.49 3.94 7.03
N SER A 117 7.37 4.68 6.36
CA SER A 117 8.19 4.16 5.27
C SER A 117 9.09 2.99 5.71
N THR A 118 9.65 3.04 6.93
CA THR A 118 10.43 1.93 7.47
C THR A 118 9.57 0.68 7.67
N GLU A 119 8.36 0.81 8.22
CA GLU A 119 7.43 -0.32 8.41
C GLU A 119 6.93 -0.89 7.08
N ILE A 120 6.61 -0.03 6.11
CA ILE A 120 6.24 -0.46 4.75
C ILE A 120 7.35 -1.30 4.13
N VAL A 121 8.60 -0.82 4.20
CA VAL A 121 9.75 -1.53 3.62
C VAL A 121 9.99 -2.84 4.36
N ALA A 122 9.96 -2.86 5.69
CA ALA A 122 10.20 -4.08 6.47
C ALA A 122 9.16 -5.16 6.18
N SER A 123 7.87 -4.81 6.26
CA SER A 123 6.76 -5.75 6.00
C SER A 123 6.73 -6.23 4.53
N SER A 124 7.03 -5.34 3.58
CA SER A 124 7.10 -5.70 2.16
C SER A 124 8.31 -6.60 1.86
N THR A 125 9.47 -6.35 2.44
CA THR A 125 10.67 -7.20 2.29
C THR A 125 10.39 -8.64 2.72
N LEU A 126 9.79 -8.82 3.90
CA LEU A 126 9.41 -10.15 4.38
C LEU A 126 8.45 -10.86 3.42
N ARG A 127 7.49 -10.14 2.89
CA ARG A 127 6.50 -10.66 1.94
C ARG A 127 7.12 -11.03 0.60
N HIS A 128 7.99 -10.18 0.05
CA HIS A 128 8.71 -10.46 -1.18
C HIS A 128 9.62 -11.68 -1.05
N ARG A 129 10.33 -11.81 0.09
CA ARG A 129 11.10 -13.01 0.42
C ARG A 129 10.23 -14.26 0.46
N ASN A 130 9.07 -14.22 1.09
CA ASN A 130 8.15 -15.36 1.17
C ASN A 130 7.61 -15.76 -0.19
N TRP A 131 7.45 -14.83 -1.13
CA TRP A 131 6.93 -15.12 -2.47
C TRP A 131 8.00 -15.56 -3.45
N LEU A 132 9.18 -14.93 -3.40
CA LEU A 132 10.22 -15.09 -4.42
C LEU A 132 11.40 -15.94 -3.92
N GLY A 133 11.43 -16.36 -2.66
CA GLY A 133 12.56 -17.06 -2.09
C GLY A 133 12.88 -18.39 -2.79
N GLU A 134 11.88 -19.11 -3.30
CA GLU A 134 12.09 -20.33 -4.07
C GLU A 134 12.71 -20.07 -5.46
N GLN A 135 12.40 -18.91 -6.08
CA GLN A 135 12.94 -18.48 -7.36
C GLN A 135 14.34 -17.84 -7.23
N LEU A 136 14.65 -17.34 -6.04
CA LEU A 136 15.88 -16.60 -5.74
C LEU A 136 16.64 -17.26 -4.56
N PRO A 137 17.01 -18.55 -4.67
CA PRO A 137 17.56 -19.31 -3.55
C PRO A 137 18.90 -18.78 -3.01
N ASP A 138 19.66 -18.07 -3.84
CA ASP A 138 20.95 -17.48 -3.48
C ASP A 138 20.83 -16.08 -2.87
N TRP A 139 19.61 -15.52 -2.79
CA TRP A 139 19.39 -14.19 -2.25
C TRP A 139 19.38 -14.17 -0.73
N THR A 140 20.09 -13.20 -0.19
CA THR A 140 20.09 -12.87 1.24
C THR A 140 18.91 -11.95 1.60
N ASP A 141 18.67 -11.77 2.90
CA ASP A 141 17.70 -10.79 3.39
C ASP A 141 18.02 -9.37 2.91
N ASN A 142 19.30 -9.03 2.77
CA ASN A 142 19.75 -7.73 2.27
C ASN A 142 19.43 -7.53 0.78
N ASP A 143 19.46 -8.59 -0.03
CA ASP A 143 19.12 -8.51 -1.45
C ASP A 143 17.62 -8.22 -1.60
N PHE A 144 16.74 -8.92 -0.88
CA PHE A 144 15.30 -8.62 -0.83
C PHE A 144 15.03 -7.22 -0.30
N TYR A 145 15.75 -6.78 0.73
CA TYR A 145 15.61 -5.43 1.27
C TYR A 145 16.01 -4.36 0.24
N ALA A 146 17.14 -4.53 -0.45
CA ALA A 146 17.62 -3.61 -1.48
C ALA A 146 16.63 -3.50 -2.65
N ALA A 147 16.11 -4.63 -3.16
CA ALA A 147 15.10 -4.65 -4.21
C ALA A 147 13.79 -3.96 -3.77
N THR A 148 13.39 -4.16 -2.51
CA THR A 148 12.21 -3.50 -1.93
C THR A 148 12.42 -1.99 -1.81
N LEU A 149 13.62 -1.51 -1.50
CA LEU A 149 13.95 -0.07 -1.51
C LEU A 149 13.86 0.54 -2.90
N VAL A 150 14.32 -0.16 -3.95
CA VAL A 150 14.18 0.29 -5.35
C VAL A 150 12.71 0.42 -5.71
N LEU A 151 11.90 -0.60 -5.41
CA LEU A 151 10.45 -0.56 -5.65
C LEU A 151 9.78 0.60 -4.90
N LYS A 152 10.09 0.80 -3.62
CA LYS A 152 9.60 1.94 -2.83
C LYS A 152 9.96 3.27 -3.48
N GLY A 153 11.20 3.41 -3.97
CA GLY A 153 11.66 4.61 -4.67
C GLY A 153 10.88 4.87 -5.97
N ALA A 154 10.64 3.82 -6.75
CA ALA A 154 9.84 3.91 -7.97
C ALA A 154 8.38 4.29 -7.68
N MET A 155 7.80 3.74 -6.62
CA MET A 155 6.44 4.10 -6.17
C MET A 155 6.37 5.57 -5.75
N ALA A 156 7.30 6.05 -4.94
CA ALA A 156 7.34 7.46 -4.51
C ALA A 156 7.46 8.41 -5.72
N ALA A 157 8.31 8.07 -6.70
CA ALA A 157 8.51 8.88 -7.90
C ALA A 157 7.25 9.02 -8.78
N VAL A 158 6.46 7.95 -8.95
CA VAL A 158 5.21 8.03 -9.74
C VAL A 158 4.09 8.71 -8.98
N VAL A 159 4.09 8.64 -7.64
CA VAL A 159 3.17 9.41 -6.78
C VAL A 159 3.50 10.90 -6.87
N GLU A 160 4.79 11.27 -6.81
CA GLU A 160 5.24 12.66 -6.99
C GLU A 160 4.88 13.20 -8.37
N ASP A 161 5.07 12.41 -9.46
CA ASP A 161 4.60 12.80 -10.81
C ASP A 161 3.10 13.07 -10.83
N LYS A 162 2.29 12.21 -10.20
CA LYS A 162 0.84 12.38 -10.12
C LYS A 162 0.44 13.68 -9.44
N LEU A 163 1.13 14.06 -8.35
CA LEU A 163 0.80 15.24 -7.54
C LEU A 163 1.37 16.55 -8.11
N SER A 164 2.45 16.49 -8.88
CA SER A 164 3.18 17.67 -9.36
C SER A 164 2.91 18.00 -10.84
N THR A 165 3.21 17.07 -11.73
CA THR A 165 3.16 17.29 -13.18
C THR A 165 2.02 16.56 -13.87
N ASP A 166 1.52 15.49 -13.27
CA ASP A 166 0.53 14.54 -13.81
C ASP A 166 0.78 14.19 -15.29
N ARG A 167 2.06 14.02 -15.63
CA ARG A 167 2.52 13.87 -17.00
C ARG A 167 2.30 12.46 -17.55
N LEU A 168 2.46 11.44 -16.68
CA LEU A 168 2.34 10.05 -17.08
C LEU A 168 0.89 9.60 -16.97
N SER A 169 0.42 8.80 -17.93
CA SER A 169 -0.82 8.05 -17.81
C SER A 169 -0.71 6.98 -16.71
N MET A 170 -1.85 6.47 -16.26
CA MET A 170 -1.90 5.36 -15.30
C MET A 170 -1.11 4.14 -15.79
N GLU A 171 -1.25 3.78 -17.08
CA GLU A 171 -0.53 2.65 -17.68
C GLU A 171 0.98 2.89 -17.66
N GLU A 172 1.44 4.07 -18.03
CA GLU A 172 2.86 4.42 -18.03
C GLU A 172 3.46 4.39 -16.62
N ARG A 173 2.72 4.83 -15.59
CA ARG A 173 3.12 4.69 -14.18
C ARG A 173 3.24 3.21 -13.78
N ILE A 174 2.23 2.40 -14.08
CA ILE A 174 2.26 0.96 -13.82
C ILE A 174 3.47 0.32 -14.50
N ARG A 175 3.67 0.54 -15.79
CA ARG A 175 4.81 -0.01 -16.54
C ARG A 175 6.15 0.43 -15.95
N SER A 176 6.29 1.69 -15.54
CA SER A 176 7.53 2.23 -14.97
C SER A 176 7.88 1.59 -13.64
N VAL A 177 6.91 1.51 -12.72
CA VAL A 177 7.10 0.89 -11.40
C VAL A 177 7.42 -0.59 -11.55
N LEU A 178 6.65 -1.32 -12.36
CA LEU A 178 6.82 -2.76 -12.48
C LEU A 178 8.10 -3.16 -13.20
N ARG A 179 8.54 -2.39 -14.21
CA ARG A 179 9.86 -2.62 -14.82
C ARG A 179 10.99 -2.48 -13.80
N ALA A 180 10.97 -1.41 -13.01
CA ALA A 180 11.97 -1.18 -11.97
C ALA A 180 11.94 -2.30 -10.91
N ALA A 181 10.74 -2.68 -10.46
CA ALA A 181 10.56 -3.74 -9.47
C ALA A 181 11.04 -5.09 -10.00
N LEU A 182 10.52 -5.54 -11.14
CA LEU A 182 10.84 -6.85 -11.71
C LEU A 182 12.32 -6.98 -12.04
N PHE A 183 12.93 -5.94 -12.63
CA PHE A 183 14.37 -5.91 -12.85
C PHE A 183 15.14 -5.96 -11.51
N GLY A 184 14.70 -5.19 -10.52
CA GLY A 184 15.28 -5.18 -9.18
C GLY A 184 15.18 -6.52 -8.46
N PHE A 185 14.14 -7.32 -8.74
CA PHE A 185 13.95 -8.69 -8.24
C PHE A 185 14.50 -9.77 -9.19
N GLY A 186 15.36 -9.41 -10.13
CA GLY A 186 16.11 -10.36 -10.94
C GLY A 186 15.33 -11.05 -12.08
N ALA A 187 14.14 -10.55 -12.43
CA ALA A 187 13.39 -11.08 -13.57
C ALA A 187 14.11 -10.80 -14.89
N ALA A 188 14.09 -11.75 -15.83
CA ALA A 188 14.68 -11.59 -17.15
C ALA A 188 13.85 -10.63 -18.04
N PRO A 189 14.48 -9.93 -19.01
CA PRO A 189 13.78 -8.92 -19.83
C PRO A 189 12.55 -9.45 -20.58
N ASP A 190 12.57 -10.65 -21.11
CA ASP A 190 11.46 -11.32 -21.77
C ASP A 190 10.33 -11.65 -20.78
N GLN A 191 10.67 -12.13 -19.61
CA GLN A 191 9.73 -12.37 -18.51
C GLN A 191 9.08 -11.06 -18.05
N ILE A 192 9.83 -9.97 -17.95
CA ILE A 192 9.29 -8.64 -17.60
C ILE A 192 8.24 -8.22 -18.64
N ALA A 193 8.53 -8.37 -19.93
CA ALA A 193 7.60 -8.00 -20.99
C ALA A 193 6.29 -8.81 -20.90
N GLU A 194 6.38 -10.14 -20.74
CA GLU A 194 5.21 -11.02 -20.57
C GLU A 194 4.36 -10.63 -19.35
N ILE A 195 5.01 -10.42 -18.18
CA ILE A 195 4.30 -10.09 -16.94
C ILE A 195 3.57 -8.75 -17.07
N LEU A 196 4.19 -7.74 -17.69
CA LEU A 196 3.56 -6.44 -17.89
C LEU A 196 2.24 -6.54 -18.69
N GLU A 197 2.23 -7.30 -19.79
CA GLU A 197 1.00 -7.50 -20.58
C GLU A 197 -0.07 -8.24 -19.76
N ARG A 198 0.31 -9.32 -19.07
CA ARG A 198 -0.63 -10.07 -18.20
C ARG A 198 -1.19 -9.24 -17.05
N VAL A 199 -0.39 -8.32 -16.49
CA VAL A 199 -0.86 -7.40 -15.44
C VAL A 199 -1.88 -6.42 -16.00
N LEU A 200 -1.61 -5.80 -17.15
CA LEU A 200 -2.53 -4.83 -17.75
C LEU A 200 -3.86 -5.48 -18.16
N ASP A 201 -3.81 -6.68 -18.73
CA ASP A 201 -5.01 -7.48 -19.00
C ASP A 201 -5.78 -7.83 -17.72
N GLY A 202 -5.05 -8.15 -16.65
CA GLY A 202 -5.62 -8.42 -15.33
C GLY A 202 -6.28 -7.20 -14.72
N MET A 203 -5.64 -6.04 -14.81
CA MET A 203 -6.16 -4.77 -14.26
C MET A 203 -7.50 -4.35 -14.87
N ALA A 204 -7.80 -4.76 -16.11
CA ALA A 204 -9.11 -4.53 -16.72
C ALA A 204 -10.28 -5.22 -15.98
N ARG A 205 -10.00 -6.20 -15.11
CA ARG A 205 -10.98 -6.96 -14.33
C ARG A 205 -11.11 -6.47 -12.88
N VAL A 206 -10.19 -5.64 -12.42
CA VAL A 206 -10.18 -5.13 -11.04
C VAL A 206 -10.83 -3.76 -11.03
N ASP A 207 -11.82 -3.59 -10.14
CA ASP A 207 -12.32 -2.27 -9.78
C ASP A 207 -11.32 -1.60 -8.81
N PRO A 208 -10.53 -0.61 -9.26
CA PRO A 208 -9.58 0.07 -8.38
C PRO A 208 -10.28 0.81 -7.23
N PHE A 209 -11.57 1.14 -7.38
CA PHE A 209 -12.39 1.75 -6.33
C PHE A 209 -12.85 0.75 -5.27
N ALA A 210 -12.69 -0.57 -5.50
CA ALA A 210 -12.97 -1.57 -4.47
C ALA A 210 -12.12 -1.36 -3.19
N LEU A 211 -10.98 -0.68 -3.32
CA LEU A 211 -10.11 -0.28 -2.20
C LEU A 211 -10.70 0.84 -1.33
N TYR A 212 -11.75 1.54 -1.82
CA TYR A 212 -12.33 2.74 -1.18
C TYR A 212 -13.76 2.52 -0.69
N LYS A 213 -14.26 1.30 -0.66
CA LYS A 213 -15.57 1.04 -0.05
C LYS A 213 -15.49 1.37 1.43
N PHE A 214 -15.94 2.60 1.72
CA PHE A 214 -16.11 3.16 3.07
C PHE A 214 -17.36 2.56 3.72
#